data_d431c129309f493ffe281b7bbec2365d
#
_entry.id   d431c129309f493ffe281b7bbec2365d
#
_cell.length_a   1.000
_cell.length_b   1.000
_cell.length_c   1.000
_cell.angle_alpha   90.00
_cell.angle_beta   90.00
_cell.angle_gamma   90.00
#
_symmetry.space_group_name_H-M   'P 1'
#
loop_
_entity.id
_entity.type
_entity.pdbx_description
1 polymer ?
#
loop_
_entity_poly.entity_id
_entity_poly.type
_entity_poly.pdbx_seq_one_letter_code
_entity_poly.pdbx_strand_id
1 'polypeptide(L)'
;TTLTAGIESLQVGATGLEHGLNSASNQLKSASTESNNAEVLSEPLSLSKTDNDQVPVNGIAMAPYMISVALFVAALSTNMIFAKLPSGRHPESRWAWVKSRFEINGVIAVLAAVLVYGGVHLIGLTANHEMRTLFLIIIASLTFMSMVTALTTWNSRLGAFFSLILLLLQLASSAGTYPLALTNDFFKAVNPWLPMSYSVSGLRQTISMTGNVHYQVIFLLVTLVLFIGLGMLAYQ
;
A
#
# COMPACT_ATOMS: atom_id res chain seq x y z
N THR A 1 17.84 82.59 19.71
CA THR A 1 18.35 81.80 18.56
C THR A 1 18.31 80.28 18.88
N THR A 2 18.72 79.82 20.04
CA THR A 2 18.67 78.41 20.44
C THR A 2 17.23 77.92 20.70
N LEU A 3 16.37 78.78 21.26
CA LEU A 3 14.97 78.48 21.51
C LEU A 3 14.16 78.30 20.21
N THR A 4 14.44 79.13 19.20
CA THR A 4 13.78 79.05 17.89
C THR A 4 14.12 77.74 17.17
N ALA A 5 15.40 77.33 17.19
CA ALA A 5 15.82 76.03 16.62
C ALA A 5 15.23 74.81 17.35
N GLY A 6 15.04 74.95 18.70
CA GLY A 6 14.34 73.92 19.50
C GLY A 6 12.86 73.77 19.15
N ILE A 7 12.19 74.89 18.90
CA ILE A 7 10.79 74.90 18.47
C ILE A 7 10.62 74.30 17.08
N GLU A 8 11.53 74.63 16.14
CA GLU A 8 11.51 74.04 14.79
C GLU A 8 11.76 72.54 14.82
N SER A 9 12.70 72.05 15.67
CA SER A 9 12.93 70.62 15.82
C SER A 9 11.71 69.90 16.43
N LEU A 10 11.04 70.50 17.39
CA LEU A 10 9.80 69.98 17.97
C LEU A 10 8.67 69.94 16.93
N GLN A 11 8.58 70.97 16.12
CA GLN A 11 7.54 71.02 15.08
C GLN A 11 7.78 69.96 13.98
N VAL A 12 9.02 69.75 13.58
CA VAL A 12 9.39 68.66 12.62
C VAL A 12 9.13 67.32 13.23
N GLY A 13 9.44 67.11 14.53
CA GLY A 13 9.15 65.88 15.25
C GLY A 13 7.65 65.60 15.38
N ALA A 14 6.86 66.62 15.67
CA ALA A 14 5.40 66.51 15.79
C ALA A 14 4.76 66.16 14.41
N THR A 15 5.20 66.80 13.33
CA THR A 15 4.73 66.50 11.97
C THR A 15 5.13 65.08 11.53
N GLY A 16 6.36 64.65 11.88
CA GLY A 16 6.81 63.30 11.63
C GLY A 16 5.98 62.24 12.35
N LEU A 17 5.61 62.52 13.61
CA LEU A 17 4.74 61.66 14.40
C LEU A 17 3.32 61.59 13.82
N GLU A 18 2.77 62.74 13.41
CA GLU A 18 1.46 62.83 12.77
C GLU A 18 1.43 62.03 11.47
N HIS A 19 2.42 62.14 10.60
CA HIS A 19 2.56 61.34 9.40
C HIS A 19 2.68 59.85 9.69
N GLY A 20 3.47 59.47 10.70
CA GLY A 20 3.64 58.09 11.15
C GLY A 20 2.32 57.48 11.67
N LEU A 21 1.58 58.21 12.50
CA LEU A 21 0.28 57.82 13.02
C LEU A 21 -0.78 57.69 11.93
N ASN A 22 -0.83 58.63 10.98
CA ASN A 22 -1.74 58.56 9.86
C ASN A 22 -1.45 57.37 8.94
N SER A 23 -0.15 57.10 8.70
CA SER A 23 0.26 55.93 7.91
C SER A 23 -0.11 54.62 8.63
N ALA A 24 0.14 54.51 9.93
CA ALA A 24 -0.23 53.35 10.72
C ALA A 24 -1.79 53.15 10.77
N SER A 25 -2.53 54.26 10.93
CA SER A 25 -3.99 54.25 10.90
C SER A 25 -4.54 53.78 9.55
N ASN A 26 -3.93 54.20 8.44
CA ASN A 26 -4.34 53.75 7.09
C ASN A 26 -3.97 52.30 6.85
N GLN A 27 -2.84 51.84 7.35
CA GLN A 27 -2.47 50.39 7.28
C GLN A 27 -3.42 49.54 8.15
N LEU A 28 -3.81 50.00 9.31
CA LEU A 28 -4.80 49.35 10.17
C LEU A 28 -6.21 49.34 9.53
N LYS A 29 -6.60 50.40 8.83
CA LYS A 29 -7.87 50.46 8.11
C LYS A 29 -7.89 49.59 6.86
N SER A 30 -6.71 49.35 6.24
CA SER A 30 -6.58 48.39 5.12
C SER A 30 -6.49 46.95 5.57
N ALA A 31 -6.21 46.68 6.84
CA ALA A 31 -6.40 45.37 7.43
C ALA A 31 -7.90 45.11 7.51
N SER A 32 -8.40 44.25 6.59
CA SER A 32 -9.82 43.91 6.50
C SER A 32 -10.30 43.32 7.83
N THR A 33 -11.28 44.00 8.43
CA THR A 33 -11.94 43.55 9.67
C THR A 33 -13.26 42.81 9.39
N GLU A 34 -13.43 42.36 8.13
CA GLU A 34 -14.59 41.57 7.74
C GLU A 34 -14.57 40.22 8.47
N SER A 35 -15.75 39.75 8.87
CA SER A 35 -15.93 38.45 9.57
C SER A 35 -15.31 37.27 8.83
N ASN A 36 -15.18 37.35 7.50
CA ASN A 36 -14.46 36.37 6.67
C ASN A 36 -12.98 36.26 7.00
N ASN A 37 -12.32 37.33 7.50
CA ASN A 37 -10.92 37.25 7.91
C ASN A 37 -10.72 36.46 9.20
N ALA A 38 -11.68 36.50 10.12
CA ALA A 38 -11.66 35.67 11.32
C ALA A 38 -11.83 34.18 10.96
N GLU A 39 -12.64 33.87 9.95
CA GLU A 39 -12.86 32.53 9.43
C GLU A 39 -11.62 32.03 8.68
N VAL A 40 -11.01 32.83 7.82
CA VAL A 40 -9.74 32.51 7.12
C VAL A 40 -8.55 32.37 8.09
N LEU A 41 -8.53 33.11 9.21
CA LEU A 41 -7.50 32.96 10.25
C LEU A 41 -7.75 31.77 11.17
N SER A 42 -9.00 31.37 11.38
CA SER A 42 -9.35 30.17 12.13
C SER A 42 -9.22 28.89 11.33
N GLU A 43 -9.47 28.98 9.99
CA GLU A 43 -9.28 27.88 9.06
C GLU A 43 -8.44 28.32 7.84
N PRO A 44 -7.10 28.47 8.00
CA PRO A 44 -6.22 28.99 6.94
C PRO A 44 -6.09 28.07 5.73
N LEU A 45 -6.67 26.89 5.77
CA LEU A 45 -6.70 25.92 4.70
C LEU A 45 -8.14 25.42 4.50
N SER A 46 -8.83 25.90 3.48
CA SER A 46 -10.04 25.23 3.00
C SER A 46 -9.62 23.93 2.33
N LEU A 47 -9.61 22.84 3.07
CA LEU A 47 -9.41 21.50 2.52
C LEU A 47 -10.66 21.13 1.72
N SER A 48 -10.62 21.28 0.40
CA SER A 48 -11.58 20.60 -0.47
C SER A 48 -11.27 19.11 -0.45
N LYS A 49 -11.78 18.40 0.56
CA LYS A 49 -11.64 16.96 0.65
C LYS A 49 -12.66 16.32 -0.29
N THR A 50 -12.22 15.95 -1.48
CA THR A 50 -12.98 15.07 -2.35
C THR A 50 -12.66 13.63 -1.93
N ASP A 51 -13.48 13.05 -1.09
CA ASP A 51 -13.35 11.66 -0.64
C ASP A 51 -14.14 10.77 -1.60
N ASN A 52 -13.45 10.17 -2.55
CA ASN A 52 -14.02 9.21 -3.50
C ASN A 52 -13.91 7.76 -3.00
N ASP A 53 -13.28 7.54 -1.85
CA ASP A 53 -12.98 6.23 -1.30
C ASP A 53 -13.99 5.86 -0.21
N GLN A 54 -14.59 4.67 -0.33
CA GLN A 54 -15.48 4.15 0.70
C GLN A 54 -14.69 3.47 1.81
N VAL A 55 -14.01 4.28 2.64
CA VAL A 55 -13.19 3.80 3.76
C VAL A 55 -13.64 4.43 5.09
N PRO A 56 -14.80 4.03 5.62
CA PRO A 56 -15.35 4.62 6.84
C PRO A 56 -14.51 4.31 8.10
N VAL A 57 -13.74 3.21 8.09
CA VAL A 57 -12.91 2.77 9.22
C VAL A 57 -11.52 2.32 8.77
N ASN A 58 -10.51 2.53 9.61
CA ASN A 58 -9.11 2.18 9.32
C ASN A 58 -8.91 0.68 9.00
N GLY A 59 -9.75 -0.22 9.55
CA GLY A 59 -9.71 -1.65 9.26
C GLY A 59 -9.89 -1.97 7.77
N ILE A 60 -10.78 -1.25 7.08
CA ILE A 60 -11.02 -1.41 5.63
C ILE A 60 -9.80 -0.92 4.83
N ALA A 61 -9.17 0.19 5.26
CA ALA A 61 -7.95 0.70 4.62
C ALA A 61 -6.79 -0.29 4.69
N MET A 62 -6.66 -1.01 5.80
CA MET A 62 -5.57 -1.98 6.02
C MET A 62 -5.89 -3.39 5.52
N ALA A 63 -7.15 -3.73 5.27
CA ALA A 63 -7.58 -5.05 4.84
C ALA A 63 -6.82 -5.59 3.60
N PRO A 64 -6.60 -4.82 2.52
CA PRO A 64 -5.82 -5.27 1.36
C PRO A 64 -4.44 -5.79 1.72
N TYR A 65 -3.76 -5.08 2.62
CA TYR A 65 -2.43 -5.46 3.08
C TYR A 65 -2.47 -6.73 3.95
N MET A 66 -3.35 -6.77 4.95
CA MET A 66 -3.48 -7.91 5.85
C MET A 66 -3.89 -9.19 5.13
N ILE A 67 -4.80 -9.10 4.15
CA ILE A 67 -5.19 -10.22 3.28
C ILE A 67 -3.97 -10.73 2.51
N SER A 68 -3.20 -9.84 1.87
CA SER A 68 -2.01 -10.22 1.09
C SER A 68 -0.94 -10.89 1.96
N VAL A 69 -0.73 -10.40 3.18
CA VAL A 69 0.18 -10.99 4.17
C VAL A 69 -0.30 -12.38 4.58
N ALA A 70 -1.57 -12.53 4.92
CA ALA A 70 -2.15 -13.81 5.32
C ALA A 70 -1.98 -14.89 4.23
N LEU A 71 -2.20 -14.52 2.96
CA LEU A 71 -2.03 -15.42 1.81
C LEU A 71 -0.56 -15.83 1.62
N PHE A 72 0.38 -14.90 1.79
CA PHE A 72 1.79 -15.22 1.69
C PHE A 72 2.25 -16.13 2.83
N VAL A 73 1.82 -15.85 4.06
CA VAL A 73 2.12 -16.67 5.23
C VAL A 73 1.52 -18.07 5.08
N ALA A 74 0.31 -18.20 4.54
CA ALA A 74 -0.30 -19.48 4.23
C ALA A 74 0.53 -20.27 3.22
N ALA A 75 1.03 -19.61 2.15
CA ALA A 75 1.92 -20.23 1.16
C ALA A 75 3.25 -20.70 1.79
N LEU A 76 3.86 -19.85 2.65
CA LEU A 76 5.10 -20.17 3.35
C LEU A 76 4.90 -21.38 4.29
N SER A 77 3.87 -21.36 5.13
CA SER A 77 3.55 -22.42 6.08
C SER A 77 3.27 -23.74 5.36
N THR A 78 2.50 -23.72 4.28
CA THR A 78 2.21 -24.89 3.46
C THR A 78 3.48 -25.53 2.93
N ASN A 79 4.39 -24.74 2.37
CA ASN A 79 5.64 -25.25 1.81
C ASN A 79 6.66 -25.68 2.88
N MET A 80 6.55 -25.16 4.10
CA MET A 80 7.38 -25.65 5.23
C MET A 80 6.86 -27.01 5.74
N ILE A 81 5.55 -27.21 5.80
CA ILE A 81 4.91 -28.44 6.27
C ILE A 81 5.04 -29.54 5.21
N PHE A 82 4.73 -29.21 3.94
CA PHE A 82 4.74 -30.14 2.81
C PHE A 82 5.98 -29.98 1.93
N ALA A 83 7.16 -29.83 2.54
CA ALA A 83 8.43 -29.64 1.82
C ALA A 83 8.79 -30.80 0.90
N LYS A 84 8.31 -32.01 1.20
CA LYS A 84 8.47 -33.22 0.37
C LYS A 84 7.10 -33.67 -0.14
N LEU A 85 7.08 -34.31 -1.31
CA LEU A 85 5.87 -34.95 -1.83
C LEU A 85 5.37 -35.99 -0.84
N PRO A 86 4.09 -35.96 -0.44
CA PRO A 86 3.54 -36.84 0.58
C PRO A 86 3.66 -38.34 0.23
N SER A 87 3.70 -38.66 -1.06
CA SER A 87 3.77 -40.03 -1.57
C SER A 87 5.17 -40.66 -1.58
N GLY A 88 6.24 -39.89 -1.29
CA GLY A 88 7.60 -40.35 -1.41
C GLY A 88 8.05 -40.74 -2.83
N ARG A 89 7.16 -40.56 -3.83
CA ARG A 89 7.44 -40.84 -5.24
C ARG A 89 8.04 -39.62 -5.91
N HIS A 90 9.15 -39.78 -6.60
CA HIS A 90 9.70 -38.74 -7.46
C HIS A 90 8.92 -38.73 -8.77
N PRO A 91 8.34 -37.59 -9.19
CA PRO A 91 7.72 -37.50 -10.50
C PRO A 91 8.71 -37.84 -11.62
N GLU A 92 8.28 -38.64 -12.58
CA GLU A 92 9.11 -39.09 -13.69
C GLU A 92 9.42 -38.00 -14.72
N SER A 93 8.65 -36.89 -14.67
CA SER A 93 8.83 -35.74 -15.59
C SER A 93 8.55 -34.41 -14.90
N ARG A 94 9.09 -33.33 -15.49
CA ARG A 94 8.83 -31.97 -15.01
C ARG A 94 7.32 -31.62 -15.02
N TRP A 95 6.57 -32.11 -16.00
CA TRP A 95 5.12 -31.93 -16.09
C TRP A 95 4.38 -32.72 -15.00
N ALA A 96 4.81 -33.95 -14.72
CA ALA A 96 4.27 -34.74 -13.61
C ALA A 96 4.51 -34.05 -12.26
N TRP A 97 5.67 -33.39 -12.10
CA TRP A 97 5.96 -32.58 -10.92
C TRP A 97 5.00 -31.40 -10.78
N VAL A 98 4.80 -30.60 -11.85
CA VAL A 98 3.85 -29.47 -11.83
C VAL A 98 2.47 -29.97 -11.42
N LYS A 99 1.96 -31.00 -12.11
CA LYS A 99 0.64 -31.58 -11.82
C LYS A 99 0.53 -31.98 -10.35
N SER A 100 1.47 -32.74 -9.83
CA SER A 100 1.49 -33.24 -8.46
C SER A 100 1.55 -32.10 -7.42
N ARG A 101 2.34 -31.05 -7.69
CA ARG A 101 2.43 -29.89 -6.79
C ARG A 101 1.20 -29.01 -6.84
N PHE A 102 0.62 -28.80 -8.04
CA PHE A 102 -0.59 -27.99 -8.18
C PHE A 102 -1.84 -28.68 -7.68
N GLU A 103 -1.93 -30.00 -7.73
CA GLU A 103 -3.02 -30.75 -7.13
C GLU A 103 -3.10 -30.52 -5.61
N ILE A 104 -1.97 -30.38 -4.93
CA ILE A 104 -1.94 -30.18 -3.47
C ILE A 104 -1.86 -28.69 -3.13
N ASN A 105 -0.78 -28.03 -3.53
CA ASN A 105 -0.51 -26.64 -3.14
C ASN A 105 -1.52 -25.68 -3.76
N GLY A 106 -2.00 -25.95 -4.99
CA GLY A 106 -3.02 -25.15 -5.65
C GLY A 106 -4.37 -25.22 -4.96
N VAL A 107 -4.79 -26.42 -4.56
CA VAL A 107 -6.02 -26.60 -3.78
C VAL A 107 -5.91 -25.90 -2.43
N ILE A 108 -4.78 -26.05 -1.74
CA ILE A 108 -4.55 -25.35 -0.45
C ILE A 108 -4.55 -23.83 -0.67
N ALA A 109 -3.96 -23.32 -1.74
CA ALA A 109 -3.96 -21.90 -2.04
C ALA A 109 -5.37 -21.35 -2.27
N VAL A 110 -6.20 -22.08 -3.04
CA VAL A 110 -7.60 -21.68 -3.26
C VAL A 110 -8.41 -21.75 -1.96
N LEU A 111 -8.24 -22.81 -1.16
CA LEU A 111 -8.91 -22.92 0.13
C LEU A 111 -8.47 -21.79 1.09
N ALA A 112 -7.18 -21.48 1.15
CA ALA A 112 -6.68 -20.35 1.95
C ALA A 112 -7.29 -19.02 1.49
N ALA A 113 -7.39 -18.79 0.17
CA ALA A 113 -8.02 -17.61 -0.40
C ALA A 113 -9.50 -17.49 0.03
N VAL A 114 -10.27 -18.57 -0.10
CA VAL A 114 -11.69 -18.62 0.28
C VAL A 114 -11.87 -18.43 1.80
N LEU A 115 -11.03 -19.07 2.62
CA LEU A 115 -11.09 -18.94 4.08
C LEU A 115 -10.74 -17.51 4.54
N VAL A 116 -9.69 -16.90 3.96
CA VAL A 116 -9.31 -15.52 4.29
C VAL A 116 -10.43 -14.56 3.86
N TYR A 117 -10.95 -14.70 2.65
CA TYR A 117 -12.06 -13.86 2.17
C TYR A 117 -13.31 -14.03 3.01
N GLY A 118 -13.73 -15.27 3.27
CA GLY A 118 -14.88 -15.58 4.12
C GLY A 118 -14.71 -15.05 5.55
N GLY A 119 -13.50 -15.18 6.12
CA GLY A 119 -13.19 -14.66 7.45
C GLY A 119 -13.32 -13.14 7.54
N VAL A 120 -12.77 -12.40 6.59
CA VAL A 120 -12.89 -10.93 6.59
C VAL A 120 -14.31 -10.46 6.29
N HIS A 121 -15.05 -11.20 5.47
CA HIS A 121 -16.46 -10.93 5.19
C HIS A 121 -17.35 -11.14 6.44
N LEU A 122 -17.11 -12.20 7.21
CA LEU A 122 -17.80 -12.46 8.47
C LEU A 122 -17.54 -11.38 9.54
N ILE A 123 -16.39 -10.73 9.51
CA ILE A 123 -16.05 -9.61 10.42
C ILE A 123 -16.72 -8.30 9.96
N GLY A 124 -17.39 -8.30 8.79
CA GLY A 124 -18.14 -7.15 8.29
C GLY A 124 -17.44 -6.35 7.19
N LEU A 125 -16.37 -6.87 6.60
CA LEU A 125 -15.77 -6.25 5.42
C LEU A 125 -16.65 -6.54 4.21
N THR A 126 -17.23 -5.48 3.63
CA THR A 126 -17.97 -5.53 2.37
C THR A 126 -17.14 -4.86 1.29
N ALA A 127 -16.88 -5.58 0.19
CA ALA A 127 -16.13 -5.02 -0.93
C ALA A 127 -17.09 -4.39 -1.95
N ASN A 128 -16.68 -3.29 -2.58
CA ASN A 128 -17.47 -2.66 -3.66
C ASN A 128 -17.72 -3.65 -4.82
N HIS A 129 -16.76 -4.56 -5.05
CA HIS A 129 -16.82 -5.56 -6.11
C HIS A 129 -16.45 -6.95 -5.56
N GLU A 130 -17.38 -7.60 -4.88
CA GLU A 130 -17.20 -8.90 -4.19
C GLU A 130 -16.53 -9.97 -5.08
N MET A 131 -17.08 -10.23 -6.27
CA MET A 131 -16.56 -11.28 -7.16
C MET A 131 -15.16 -10.95 -7.70
N ARG A 132 -14.87 -9.68 -7.98
CA ARG A 132 -13.54 -9.26 -8.42
C ARG A 132 -12.52 -9.37 -7.30
N THR A 133 -12.93 -9.04 -6.07
CA THR A 133 -12.10 -9.18 -4.87
C THR A 133 -11.74 -10.64 -4.63
N LEU A 134 -12.73 -11.56 -4.63
CA LEU A 134 -12.49 -12.98 -4.46
C LEU A 134 -11.56 -13.54 -5.55
N PHE A 135 -11.80 -13.16 -6.81
CA PHE A 135 -10.97 -13.60 -7.93
C PHE A 135 -9.51 -13.12 -7.78
N LEU A 136 -9.31 -11.87 -7.38
CA LEU A 136 -7.98 -11.31 -7.16
C LEU A 136 -7.26 -11.99 -5.98
N ILE A 137 -7.97 -12.28 -4.89
CA ILE A 137 -7.44 -13.00 -3.73
C ILE A 137 -6.98 -14.41 -4.15
N ILE A 138 -7.74 -15.12 -4.98
CA ILE A 138 -7.39 -16.45 -5.50
C ILE A 138 -6.12 -16.36 -6.35
N ILE A 139 -6.03 -15.41 -7.30
CA ILE A 139 -4.84 -15.22 -8.14
C ILE A 139 -3.63 -14.87 -7.29
N ALA A 140 -3.75 -13.95 -6.34
CA ALA A 140 -2.67 -13.57 -5.44
C ALA A 140 -2.18 -14.77 -4.62
N SER A 141 -3.10 -15.58 -4.07
CA SER A 141 -2.78 -16.79 -3.31
C SER A 141 -2.01 -17.80 -4.15
N LEU A 142 -2.47 -18.08 -5.38
CA LEU A 142 -1.78 -18.97 -6.31
C LEU A 142 -0.40 -18.44 -6.68
N THR A 143 -0.25 -17.12 -6.90
CA THR A 143 1.02 -16.48 -7.21
C THR A 143 2.02 -16.63 -6.06
N PHE A 144 1.60 -16.33 -4.83
CA PHE A 144 2.46 -16.49 -3.65
C PHE A 144 2.82 -17.96 -3.42
N MET A 145 1.86 -18.86 -3.58
CA MET A 145 2.09 -20.30 -3.47
C MET A 145 3.12 -20.78 -4.51
N SER A 146 2.99 -20.40 -5.77
CA SER A 146 3.95 -20.79 -6.82
C SER A 146 5.35 -20.25 -6.54
N MET A 147 5.46 -19.00 -6.08
CA MET A 147 6.72 -18.36 -5.76
C MET A 147 7.46 -19.08 -4.63
N VAL A 148 6.78 -19.35 -3.52
CA VAL A 148 7.38 -20.08 -2.39
C VAL A 148 7.70 -21.51 -2.78
N THR A 149 6.81 -22.18 -3.53
CA THR A 149 7.03 -23.55 -4.02
C THR A 149 8.27 -23.64 -4.92
N ALA A 150 8.46 -22.69 -5.83
CA ALA A 150 9.64 -22.68 -6.71
C ALA A 150 10.95 -22.53 -5.91
N LEU A 151 10.97 -21.61 -4.94
CA LEU A 151 12.14 -21.39 -4.08
C LEU A 151 12.46 -22.63 -3.22
N THR A 152 11.45 -23.26 -2.63
CA THR A 152 11.62 -24.46 -1.79
C THR A 152 11.95 -25.72 -2.59
N THR A 153 11.60 -25.77 -3.86
CA THR A 153 11.95 -26.86 -4.78
C THR A 153 13.44 -26.89 -5.07
N TRP A 154 14.06 -25.72 -5.26
CA TRP A 154 15.52 -25.64 -5.48
C TRP A 154 16.30 -26.17 -4.27
N ASN A 155 16.02 -25.65 -3.07
CA ASN A 155 16.60 -26.16 -1.84
C ASN A 155 15.60 -25.89 -0.69
N SER A 156 15.15 -26.95 -0.04
CA SER A 156 14.08 -26.86 0.94
C SER A 156 14.40 -25.89 2.10
N ARG A 157 15.64 -25.92 2.63
CA ARG A 157 16.05 -25.05 3.76
C ARG A 157 16.34 -23.62 3.29
N LEU A 158 17.16 -23.48 2.24
CA LEU A 158 17.52 -22.16 1.69
C LEU A 158 16.30 -21.48 1.07
N GLY A 159 15.45 -22.24 0.38
CA GLY A 159 14.21 -21.69 -0.22
C GLY A 159 13.24 -21.17 0.83
N ALA A 160 13.08 -21.86 1.95
CA ALA A 160 12.27 -21.36 3.07
C ALA A 160 12.86 -20.06 3.65
N PHE A 161 14.17 -20.00 3.83
CA PHE A 161 14.86 -18.80 4.31
C PHE A 161 14.73 -17.61 3.35
N PHE A 162 14.98 -17.83 2.06
CA PHE A 162 14.80 -16.77 1.04
C PHE A 162 13.33 -16.33 0.91
N SER A 163 12.37 -17.26 1.05
CA SER A 163 10.95 -16.91 1.06
C SER A 163 10.59 -16.02 2.26
N LEU A 164 11.21 -16.23 3.41
CA LEU A 164 11.02 -15.36 4.58
C LEU A 164 11.64 -13.98 4.36
N ILE A 165 12.86 -13.90 3.80
CA ILE A 165 13.47 -12.60 3.44
C ILE A 165 12.60 -11.88 2.42
N LEU A 166 12.07 -12.60 1.43
CA LEU A 166 11.19 -12.04 0.41
C LEU A 166 9.87 -11.54 1.03
N LEU A 167 9.32 -12.24 2.04
CA LEU A 167 8.18 -11.75 2.79
C LEU A 167 8.49 -10.42 3.47
N LEU A 168 9.61 -10.32 4.20
CA LEU A 168 10.00 -9.09 4.88
C LEU A 168 10.20 -7.92 3.90
N LEU A 169 10.83 -8.20 2.76
CA LEU A 169 11.01 -7.21 1.70
C LEU A 169 9.66 -6.75 1.12
N GLN A 170 8.74 -7.68 0.90
CA GLN A 170 7.38 -7.38 0.40
C GLN A 170 6.57 -6.57 1.42
N LEU A 171 6.67 -6.91 2.72
CA LEU A 171 6.02 -6.15 3.79
C LEU A 171 6.47 -4.69 3.81
N ALA A 172 7.79 -4.46 3.73
CA ALA A 172 8.36 -3.12 3.77
C ALA A 172 8.07 -2.29 2.50
N SER A 173 7.96 -2.95 1.34
CA SER A 173 7.87 -2.27 0.03
C SER A 173 6.45 -2.18 -0.51
N SER A 174 5.45 -2.90 0.02
CA SER A 174 4.10 -3.00 -0.58
C SER A 174 3.23 -1.76 -0.39
N ALA A 175 3.71 -0.72 0.28
CA ALA A 175 2.92 0.47 0.63
C ALA A 175 1.60 0.14 1.38
N GLY A 176 1.62 -0.94 2.15
CA GLY A 176 0.43 -1.44 2.85
C GLY A 176 0.00 -0.55 4.01
N THR A 177 0.95 -0.15 4.85
CA THR A 177 0.72 0.63 6.08
C THR A 177 1.02 2.11 5.91
N TYR A 178 2.03 2.45 5.08
CA TYR A 178 2.46 3.82 4.82
C TYR A 178 2.50 4.12 3.32
N PRO A 179 2.22 5.37 2.90
CA PRO A 179 2.39 5.80 1.53
C PRO A 179 3.83 5.57 1.06
N LEU A 180 4.01 5.07 -0.17
CA LEU A 180 5.32 4.79 -0.75
C LEU A 180 6.24 6.02 -0.77
N ALA A 181 5.65 7.22 -0.86
CA ALA A 181 6.38 8.49 -0.85
C ALA A 181 7.21 8.70 0.42
N LEU A 182 6.76 8.14 1.56
CA LEU A 182 7.42 8.27 2.86
C LEU A 182 8.47 7.18 3.14
N THR A 183 8.63 6.23 2.22
CA THR A 183 9.61 5.14 2.36
C THR A 183 10.96 5.52 1.77
N ASN A 184 12.02 4.79 2.15
CA ASN A 184 13.35 4.94 1.60
C ASN A 184 13.36 4.61 0.09
N ASP A 185 14.27 5.26 -0.67
CA ASP A 185 14.38 5.10 -2.14
C ASP A 185 14.66 3.65 -2.56
N PHE A 186 15.35 2.87 -1.74
CA PHE A 186 15.53 1.43 -1.96
C PHE A 186 14.19 0.70 -2.08
N PHE A 187 13.27 0.92 -1.13
CA PHE A 187 11.96 0.27 -1.16
C PHE A 187 11.07 0.76 -2.30
N LYS A 188 11.21 2.04 -2.68
CA LYS A 188 10.55 2.60 -3.89
C LYS A 188 11.01 1.91 -5.16
N ALA A 189 12.32 1.66 -5.29
CA ALA A 189 12.91 0.99 -6.45
C ALA A 189 12.51 -0.48 -6.55
N VAL A 190 12.35 -1.17 -5.41
CA VAL A 190 12.00 -2.59 -5.35
C VAL A 190 10.48 -2.83 -5.47
N ASN A 191 9.64 -1.87 -5.03
CA ASN A 191 8.17 -1.97 -5.04
C ASN A 191 7.58 -2.49 -6.38
N PRO A 192 7.99 -1.99 -7.57
CA PRO A 192 7.42 -2.42 -8.85
C PRO A 192 7.71 -3.88 -9.23
N TRP A 193 8.67 -4.52 -8.57
CA TRP A 193 9.07 -5.91 -8.84
C TRP A 193 8.37 -6.93 -7.95
N LEU A 194 7.67 -6.46 -6.92
CA LEU A 194 7.11 -7.31 -5.89
C LEU A 194 5.63 -7.62 -6.11
N PRO A 195 5.24 -8.90 -6.17
CA PRO A 195 3.85 -9.30 -6.38
C PRO A 195 2.88 -8.79 -5.32
N MET A 196 3.32 -8.64 -4.07
CA MET A 196 2.47 -8.12 -3.00
C MET A 196 2.04 -6.66 -3.24
N SER A 197 2.88 -5.84 -3.88
CA SER A 197 2.53 -4.47 -4.25
C SER A 197 1.30 -4.43 -5.16
N TYR A 198 1.22 -5.37 -6.10
CA TYR A 198 0.09 -5.51 -7.03
C TYR A 198 -1.12 -6.15 -6.38
N SER A 199 -0.92 -7.12 -5.48
CA SER A 199 -2.00 -7.68 -4.69
C SER A 199 -2.66 -6.61 -3.82
N VAL A 200 -1.88 -5.85 -3.05
CA VAL A 200 -2.37 -4.78 -2.17
C VAL A 200 -3.05 -3.67 -2.97
N SER A 201 -2.42 -3.20 -4.05
CA SER A 201 -2.97 -2.16 -4.93
C SER A 201 -4.28 -2.62 -5.60
N GLY A 202 -4.32 -3.85 -6.11
CA GLY A 202 -5.52 -4.42 -6.73
C GLY A 202 -6.66 -4.61 -5.74
N LEU A 203 -6.37 -5.11 -4.55
CA LEU A 203 -7.38 -5.26 -3.49
C LEU A 203 -7.93 -3.92 -3.01
N ARG A 204 -7.11 -2.85 -2.95
CA ARG A 204 -7.62 -1.49 -2.70
C ARG A 204 -8.63 -1.06 -3.75
N GLN A 205 -8.35 -1.33 -5.03
CA GLN A 205 -9.25 -0.99 -6.13
C GLN A 205 -10.59 -1.73 -6.06
N THR A 206 -10.59 -3.00 -5.64
CA THR A 206 -11.80 -3.82 -5.58
C THR A 206 -12.59 -3.66 -4.29
N ILE A 207 -11.94 -3.38 -3.18
CA ILE A 207 -12.57 -3.24 -1.85
C ILE A 207 -13.13 -1.83 -1.67
N SER A 208 -12.33 -0.79 -1.88
CA SER A 208 -12.67 0.59 -1.50
C SER A 208 -12.88 1.53 -2.69
N MET A 209 -12.33 1.23 -3.85
CA MET A 209 -12.34 2.08 -5.03
C MET A 209 -13.15 1.43 -6.16
N THR A 210 -13.34 2.15 -7.26
CA THR A 210 -14.01 1.64 -8.47
C THR A 210 -13.07 1.51 -9.66
N GLY A 211 -11.77 1.43 -9.38
CA GLY A 211 -10.74 1.43 -10.39
C GLY A 211 -10.59 0.11 -11.17
N ASN A 212 -9.75 0.17 -12.19
CA ASN A 212 -9.44 -0.96 -13.05
C ASN A 212 -8.27 -1.78 -12.47
N VAL A 213 -8.43 -3.10 -12.40
CA VAL A 213 -7.45 -4.04 -11.84
C VAL A 213 -6.72 -4.89 -12.90
N HIS A 214 -6.92 -4.62 -14.19
CA HIS A 214 -6.37 -5.45 -15.26
C HIS A 214 -4.83 -5.54 -15.18
N TYR A 215 -4.17 -4.42 -14.92
CA TYR A 215 -2.71 -4.40 -14.84
C TYR A 215 -2.19 -5.26 -13.67
N GLN A 216 -2.83 -5.16 -12.52
CA GLN A 216 -2.47 -5.94 -11.33
C GLN A 216 -2.68 -7.45 -11.54
N VAL A 217 -3.81 -7.82 -12.15
CA VAL A 217 -4.12 -9.21 -12.50
C VAL A 217 -3.12 -9.76 -13.50
N ILE A 218 -2.80 -9.03 -14.57
CA ILE A 218 -1.82 -9.44 -15.58
C ILE A 218 -0.46 -9.66 -14.94
N PHE A 219 0.02 -8.73 -14.11
CA PHE A 219 1.30 -8.86 -13.42
C PHE A 219 1.35 -10.10 -12.52
N LEU A 220 0.31 -10.34 -11.72
CA LEU A 220 0.21 -11.52 -10.87
C LEU A 220 0.20 -12.82 -11.70
N LEU A 221 -0.55 -12.88 -12.79
CA LEU A 221 -0.59 -14.05 -13.68
C LEU A 221 0.77 -14.31 -14.37
N VAL A 222 1.44 -13.26 -14.85
CA VAL A 222 2.79 -13.37 -15.41
C VAL A 222 3.77 -13.90 -14.37
N THR A 223 3.71 -13.37 -13.16
CA THR A 223 4.54 -13.82 -12.04
C THR A 223 4.24 -15.28 -11.68
N LEU A 224 2.96 -15.68 -11.63
CA LEU A 224 2.54 -17.05 -11.40
C LEU A 224 3.18 -18.01 -12.41
N VAL A 225 3.04 -17.71 -13.71
CA VAL A 225 3.58 -18.55 -14.79
C VAL A 225 5.11 -18.59 -14.75
N LEU A 226 5.75 -17.45 -14.46
CA LEU A 226 7.21 -17.37 -14.34
C LEU A 226 7.73 -18.28 -13.22
N PHE A 227 7.12 -18.24 -12.04
CA PHE A 227 7.56 -19.08 -10.90
C PHE A 227 7.21 -20.55 -11.08
N ILE A 228 6.13 -20.90 -11.77
CA ILE A 228 5.89 -22.28 -12.21
C ILE A 228 7.03 -22.75 -13.13
N GLY A 229 7.41 -21.96 -14.12
CA GLY A 229 8.52 -22.26 -15.02
C GLY A 229 9.86 -22.41 -14.29
N LEU A 230 10.17 -21.49 -13.37
CA LEU A 230 11.38 -21.59 -12.52
C LEU A 230 11.36 -22.85 -11.65
N GLY A 231 10.21 -23.21 -11.07
CA GLY A 231 10.05 -24.45 -10.30
C GLY A 231 10.27 -25.71 -11.16
N MET A 232 9.79 -25.70 -12.41
CA MET A 232 10.07 -26.79 -13.36
C MET A 232 11.53 -26.92 -13.73
N LEU A 233 12.25 -25.80 -13.83
CA LEU A 233 13.70 -25.81 -14.10
C LEU A 233 14.49 -26.24 -12.87
N ALA A 234 14.03 -25.91 -11.68
CA ALA A 234 14.66 -26.30 -10.41
C ALA A 234 14.44 -27.78 -10.07
N TYR A 235 13.42 -28.41 -10.63
CA TYR A 235 13.15 -29.83 -10.48
C TYR A 235 14.07 -30.66 -11.41
N GLN A 236 15.06 -31.29 -10.82
CA GLN A 236 16.00 -32.22 -11.48
C GLN A 236 15.87 -33.64 -10.92
#